data_aaba87ed9aa2ecc05a554306e2f66917
#
_entry.id   aaba87ed9aa2ecc05a554306e2f66917
#
_cell.length_a   1.000
_cell.length_b   1.000
_cell.length_c   1.000
_cell.angle_alpha   90.00
_cell.angle_beta   90.00
_cell.angle_gamma   90.00
#
_symmetry.space_group_name_H-M   'P 1'
#
loop_
_entity.id
_entity.type
_entity.pdbx_description
1 polymer ?
#
loop_
_entity_poly.entity_id
_entity_poly.type
_entity_poly.pdbx_seq_one_letter_code
_entity_poly.pdbx_strand_id
1 'polypeptide(L)'
;MNREQIYVEFRKKVESDDNYFTFGRYGIIEEILAYFGLASKEFRGSHACVHEDNLKTLHDFMIKEATDEQLGLIYQVATGKEQIPEINPVLPSSGMVFVSMPMNKDKYDCVDQIRQGTKVAIEATGNEAYYVALDAHNGNISDKIVEEIRNCKFLVADFTYQNTGVYYEAGYAKGIGKTVIYTCRQDDFVNVHFDIKQIQFVVWTDAEDLKRKLQEQIIRSGLGVGRA
;
A
#
# COMPACT_ATOMS: atom_id res chain seq x y z
N MET A 1 6.09 22.51 23.73
CA MET A 1 4.82 22.98 23.12
C MET A 1 3.83 21.84 23.33
N ASN A 2 2.59 22.11 23.78
CA ASN A 2 1.63 21.01 23.95
C ASN A 2 1.01 20.66 22.58
N ARG A 3 0.33 19.50 22.50
CA ARG A 3 -0.25 18.96 21.26
C ARG A 3 -1.21 19.94 20.58
N GLU A 4 -2.08 20.59 21.36
CA GLU A 4 -3.01 21.60 20.88
C GLU A 4 -2.29 22.83 20.28
N GLN A 5 -1.21 23.27 20.89
CA GLN A 5 -0.42 24.38 20.35
C GLN A 5 0.24 24.03 19.02
N ILE A 6 0.75 22.79 18.88
CA ILE A 6 1.32 22.31 17.61
C ILE A 6 0.25 22.29 16.52
N TYR A 7 -0.96 21.80 16.81
CA TYR A 7 -2.06 21.78 15.86
C TYR A 7 -2.51 23.19 15.45
N VAL A 8 -2.63 24.11 16.41
CA VAL A 8 -3.00 25.50 16.13
C VAL A 8 -1.96 26.19 15.22
N GLU A 9 -0.67 25.98 15.46
CA GLU A 9 0.38 26.53 14.60
C GLU A 9 0.38 25.89 13.21
N PHE A 10 0.17 24.56 13.13
CA PHE A 10 -0.02 23.85 11.88
C PHE A 10 -1.19 24.45 11.09
N ARG A 11 -2.36 24.58 11.71
CA ARG A 11 -3.57 25.09 11.08
C ARG A 11 -3.37 26.54 10.58
N LYS A 12 -2.81 27.42 11.40
CA LYS A 12 -2.48 28.79 10.99
C LYS A 12 -1.59 28.83 9.75
N LYS A 13 -0.59 27.95 9.70
CA LYS A 13 0.34 27.91 8.58
C LYS A 13 -0.33 27.41 7.30
N VAL A 14 -1.16 26.39 7.40
CA VAL A 14 -1.95 25.86 6.27
C VAL A 14 -2.97 26.90 5.77
N GLU A 15 -3.59 27.69 6.67
CA GLU A 15 -4.60 28.70 6.34
C GLU A 15 -3.98 30.05 5.88
N SER A 16 -2.76 30.40 6.30
CA SER A 16 -2.15 31.72 6.08
C SER A 16 -1.52 31.92 4.71
N ASP A 17 -1.48 30.92 3.88
CA ASP A 17 -0.80 31.00 2.60
C ASP A 17 -1.80 31.35 1.49
N ASP A 18 -1.56 32.43 0.73
CA ASP A 18 -2.43 33.04 -0.29
C ASP A 18 -2.91 32.10 -1.42
N ASN A 19 -2.40 30.88 -1.47
CA ASN A 19 -2.82 29.83 -2.39
C ASN A 19 -3.79 28.80 -1.79
N TYR A 20 -4.49 29.11 -0.70
CA TYR A 20 -5.44 28.23 0.00
C TYR A 20 -6.48 27.54 -0.91
N PHE A 21 -6.83 28.17 -2.04
CA PHE A 21 -7.78 27.66 -3.03
C PHE A 21 -7.14 27.00 -4.25
N THR A 22 -5.82 26.90 -4.34
CA THR A 22 -5.14 26.23 -5.45
C THR A 22 -4.74 24.81 -5.08
N PHE A 23 -4.84 23.91 -6.03
CA PHE A 23 -4.65 22.44 -5.98
C PHE A 23 -3.44 21.92 -5.18
N GLY A 24 -2.50 22.77 -4.79
CA GLY A 24 -1.23 22.34 -4.20
C GLY A 24 -1.22 22.14 -2.69
N ARG A 25 -2.29 22.50 -1.94
CA ARG A 25 -2.28 22.50 -0.46
C ARG A 25 -3.20 21.53 0.21
N TYR A 26 -4.24 21.14 -0.45
CA TYR A 26 -4.99 19.93 -0.07
C TYR A 26 -4.03 18.74 -0.04
N GLY A 27 -3.02 18.73 -0.92
CA GLY A 27 -1.97 17.73 -0.96
C GLY A 27 -1.22 17.53 0.35
N ILE A 28 -0.84 18.58 1.07
CA ILE A 28 -0.03 18.44 2.31
C ILE A 28 -0.80 17.69 3.40
N ILE A 29 -2.07 17.99 3.61
CA ILE A 29 -2.88 17.30 4.62
C ILE A 29 -3.10 15.85 4.21
N GLU A 30 -3.45 15.63 2.95
CA GLU A 30 -3.66 14.28 2.40
C GLU A 30 -2.34 13.46 2.40
N GLU A 31 -1.22 14.10 2.08
CA GLU A 31 0.10 13.49 2.16
C GLU A 31 0.49 13.13 3.60
N ILE A 32 0.22 14.01 4.58
CA ILE A 32 0.46 13.73 6.00
C ILE A 32 -0.46 12.58 6.48
N LEU A 33 -1.74 12.61 6.12
CA LEU A 33 -2.68 11.54 6.46
C LEU A 33 -2.23 10.21 5.84
N ALA A 34 -1.82 10.22 4.57
CA ALA A 34 -1.32 9.04 3.88
C ALA A 34 -0.01 8.54 4.50
N TYR A 35 0.91 9.44 4.86
CA TYR A 35 2.18 9.10 5.53
C TYR A 35 1.95 8.35 6.85
N PHE A 36 0.95 8.76 7.64
CA PHE A 36 0.60 8.10 8.90
C PHE A 36 -0.43 6.97 8.74
N GLY A 37 -0.79 6.58 7.51
CA GLY A 37 -1.77 5.52 7.27
C GLY A 37 -3.19 5.86 7.70
N LEU A 38 -3.52 7.15 7.83
CA LEU A 38 -4.83 7.62 8.24
C LEU A 38 -5.78 7.71 7.05
N ALA A 39 -7.04 7.27 7.24
CA ALA A 39 -8.03 7.34 6.18
C ALA A 39 -8.37 8.81 5.85
N SER A 40 -8.05 9.24 4.63
CA SER A 40 -8.59 10.48 4.08
C SER A 40 -9.97 10.22 3.49
N LYS A 41 -10.92 11.14 3.66
CA LYS A 41 -12.18 11.10 2.92
C LYS A 41 -11.94 11.52 1.48
N GLU A 42 -12.29 10.65 0.55
CA GLU A 42 -12.26 10.95 -0.87
C GLU A 42 -13.25 12.06 -1.22
N PHE A 43 -12.86 12.86 -2.21
CA PHE A 43 -13.69 13.93 -2.77
C PHE A 43 -15.02 13.40 -3.32
N ARG A 44 -16.11 13.64 -2.60
CA ARG A 44 -17.49 13.47 -3.09
C ARG A 44 -18.28 14.73 -2.80
N GLY A 45 -18.10 15.78 -3.59
CA GLY A 45 -18.89 17.01 -3.44
C GLY A 45 -18.06 18.28 -3.27
N SER A 46 -18.50 19.22 -2.44
CA SER A 46 -17.81 20.51 -2.20
C SER A 46 -16.42 20.31 -1.59
N HIS A 47 -15.39 20.91 -2.18
CA HIS A 47 -14.00 20.88 -1.70
C HIS A 47 -13.86 21.27 -0.22
N ALA A 48 -14.67 22.21 0.24
CA ALA A 48 -14.61 22.72 1.61
C ALA A 48 -14.95 21.66 2.69
N CYS A 49 -15.93 20.78 2.41
CA CYS A 49 -16.35 19.78 3.40
C CYS A 49 -15.31 18.65 3.58
N VAL A 50 -14.63 18.25 2.51
CA VAL A 50 -13.59 17.20 2.57
C VAL A 50 -12.38 17.70 3.34
N HIS A 51 -12.03 18.97 3.19
CA HIS A 51 -10.93 19.60 3.88
C HIS A 51 -11.13 19.64 5.40
N GLU A 52 -12.31 20.07 5.86
CA GLU A 52 -12.65 20.10 7.30
C GLU A 52 -12.65 18.69 7.91
N ASP A 53 -13.13 17.68 7.18
CA ASP A 53 -13.12 16.29 7.64
C ASP A 53 -11.69 15.75 7.75
N ASN A 54 -10.82 16.05 6.79
CA ASN A 54 -9.42 15.63 6.80
C ASN A 54 -8.63 16.36 7.90
N LEU A 55 -8.88 17.66 8.12
CA LEU A 55 -8.32 18.40 9.24
C LEU A 55 -8.74 17.82 10.59
N LYS A 56 -10.00 17.42 10.72
CA LYS A 56 -10.50 16.78 11.93
C LYS A 56 -9.83 15.42 12.17
N THR A 57 -9.66 14.62 11.14
CA THR A 57 -8.95 13.33 11.24
C THR A 57 -7.51 13.55 11.70
N LEU A 58 -6.82 14.52 11.13
CA LEU A 58 -5.45 14.87 11.53
C LEU A 58 -5.40 15.38 12.96
N HIS A 59 -6.33 16.25 13.35
CA HIS A 59 -6.45 16.76 14.72
C HIS A 59 -6.62 15.60 15.72
N ASP A 60 -7.59 14.72 15.49
CA ASP A 60 -7.86 13.59 16.36
C ASP A 60 -6.63 12.68 16.51
N PHE A 61 -5.91 12.41 15.43
CA PHE A 61 -4.64 11.69 15.46
C PHE A 61 -3.58 12.42 16.30
N MET A 62 -3.34 13.71 16.06
CA MET A 62 -2.33 14.50 16.77
C MET A 62 -2.60 14.55 18.27
N ILE A 63 -3.87 14.66 18.68
CA ILE A 63 -4.23 14.81 20.08
C ILE A 63 -4.22 13.47 20.83
N LYS A 64 -4.72 12.40 20.19
CA LYS A 64 -5.01 11.13 20.87
C LYS A 64 -3.94 10.06 20.66
N GLU A 65 -3.30 10.01 19.49
CA GLU A 65 -2.55 8.85 19.02
C GLU A 65 -1.08 9.14 18.70
N ALA A 66 -0.78 10.30 18.10
CA ALA A 66 0.56 10.61 17.61
C ALA A 66 1.62 10.61 18.72
N THR A 67 2.80 10.07 18.42
CA THR A 67 3.99 10.18 19.28
C THR A 67 4.58 11.59 19.20
N ASP A 68 5.45 11.94 20.14
CA ASP A 68 6.14 13.25 20.13
C ASP A 68 7.04 13.43 18.89
N GLU A 69 7.62 12.33 18.39
CA GLU A 69 8.41 12.31 17.15
C GLU A 69 7.52 12.60 15.93
N GLN A 70 6.35 11.96 15.84
CA GLN A 70 5.38 12.19 14.77
C GLN A 70 4.84 13.61 14.78
N LEU A 71 4.56 14.17 15.97
CA LEU A 71 4.17 15.57 16.14
C LEU A 71 5.28 16.52 15.69
N GLY A 72 6.54 16.19 15.99
CA GLY A 72 7.71 16.93 15.55
C GLY A 72 7.79 17.00 14.02
N LEU A 73 7.60 15.85 13.34
CA LEU A 73 7.61 15.77 11.89
C LEU A 73 6.47 16.60 11.26
N ILE A 74 5.23 16.46 11.76
CA ILE A 74 4.08 17.25 11.29
C ILE A 74 4.38 18.75 11.40
N TYR A 75 4.96 19.19 12.50
CA TYR A 75 5.31 20.58 12.72
C TYR A 75 6.41 21.07 11.77
N GLN A 76 7.43 20.26 11.52
CA GLN A 76 8.53 20.60 10.61
C GLN A 76 8.07 20.70 9.17
N VAL A 77 7.23 19.76 8.73
CA VAL A 77 6.59 19.78 7.41
C VAL A 77 5.70 21.03 7.26
N ALA A 78 4.84 21.29 8.24
CA ALA A 78 3.96 22.46 8.24
C ALA A 78 4.72 23.80 8.19
N THR A 79 5.91 23.85 8.81
CA THR A 79 6.74 25.07 8.84
C THR A 79 7.69 25.17 7.64
N GLY A 80 7.68 24.19 6.71
CA GLY A 80 8.55 24.13 5.54
C GLY A 80 10.04 23.89 5.89
N LYS A 81 10.32 23.41 7.12
CA LYS A 81 11.68 23.08 7.56
C LYS A 81 12.12 21.70 7.08
N GLU A 82 11.18 20.83 6.86
CA GLU A 82 11.39 19.53 6.21
C GLU A 82 10.33 19.31 5.13
N GLN A 83 10.70 18.59 4.08
CA GLN A 83 9.73 17.99 3.16
C GLN A 83 9.19 16.73 3.84
N ILE A 84 7.93 16.37 3.56
CA ILE A 84 7.44 15.05 3.92
C ILE A 84 8.45 14.06 3.34
N PRO A 85 9.09 13.21 4.16
CA PRO A 85 9.99 12.20 3.62
C PRO A 85 9.24 11.48 2.51
N GLU A 86 9.87 11.29 1.32
CA GLU A 86 9.27 10.48 0.26
C GLU A 86 8.61 9.28 0.93
N ILE A 87 7.31 9.07 0.65
CA ILE A 87 6.50 8.10 1.34
C ILE A 87 7.19 6.74 1.21
N ASN A 88 8.10 6.48 2.12
CA ASN A 88 8.31 5.12 2.55
C ASN A 88 7.09 4.85 3.43
N PRO A 89 6.10 4.10 2.95
CA PRO A 89 4.96 3.78 3.79
C PRO A 89 5.53 3.28 5.11
N VAL A 90 5.07 3.83 6.24
CA VAL A 90 5.43 3.28 7.56
C VAL A 90 5.22 1.79 7.42
N LEU A 91 6.33 1.07 7.30
CA LEU A 91 6.27 -0.37 7.08
C LEU A 91 5.56 -0.90 8.31
N PRO A 92 4.38 -1.50 8.17
CA PRO A 92 3.80 -2.20 9.28
C PRO A 92 4.88 -3.14 9.80
N SER A 93 5.05 -3.20 11.11
CA SER A 93 6.03 -4.05 11.79
C SER A 93 5.80 -5.55 11.53
N SER A 94 4.73 -5.91 10.83
CA SER A 94 4.46 -7.25 10.34
C SER A 94 5.24 -7.48 9.03
N GLY A 95 6.05 -8.53 8.97
CA GLY A 95 6.65 -9.01 7.73
C GLY A 95 5.62 -9.61 6.75
N MET A 96 4.35 -9.24 6.88
CA MET A 96 3.23 -9.76 6.09
C MET A 96 3.27 -9.25 4.65
N VAL A 97 3.20 -10.17 3.71
CA VAL A 97 3.15 -9.92 2.27
C VAL A 97 1.81 -10.38 1.74
N PHE A 98 1.03 -9.45 1.21
CA PHE A 98 -0.25 -9.80 0.59
C PHE A 98 -0.02 -10.46 -0.77
N VAL A 99 -0.57 -11.66 -0.97
CA VAL A 99 -0.50 -12.38 -2.25
C VAL A 99 -1.85 -12.31 -2.95
N SER A 100 -1.92 -11.51 -4.01
CA SER A 100 -3.05 -11.40 -4.93
C SER A 100 -2.87 -12.39 -6.08
N MET A 101 -3.78 -13.35 -6.20
CA MET A 101 -3.68 -14.42 -7.20
C MET A 101 -5.07 -14.99 -7.55
N PRO A 102 -5.23 -15.66 -8.71
CA PRO A 102 -6.43 -16.44 -8.98
C PRO A 102 -6.66 -17.51 -7.89
N MET A 103 -7.88 -17.59 -7.33
CA MET A 103 -8.16 -18.46 -6.17
C MET A 103 -9.00 -19.69 -6.52
N ASN A 104 -9.72 -19.69 -7.66
CA ASN A 104 -10.63 -20.75 -8.03
C ASN A 104 -9.85 -21.93 -8.67
N LYS A 105 -9.66 -23.02 -7.90
CA LYS A 105 -8.94 -24.21 -8.32
C LYS A 105 -9.68 -25.03 -9.39
N ASP A 106 -11.01 -24.97 -9.41
CA ASP A 106 -11.81 -25.68 -10.41
C ASP A 106 -11.71 -25.03 -11.79
N LYS A 107 -11.40 -23.73 -11.81
CA LYS A 107 -11.26 -22.95 -13.04
C LYS A 107 -9.81 -22.83 -13.53
N TYR A 108 -8.84 -22.84 -12.61
CA TYR A 108 -7.45 -22.51 -12.92
C TYR A 108 -6.49 -23.60 -12.40
N ASP A 109 -5.77 -24.22 -13.30
CA ASP A 109 -4.91 -25.40 -13.04
C ASP A 109 -3.62 -25.08 -12.25
N CYS A 110 -3.19 -23.83 -12.23
CA CYS A 110 -1.93 -23.42 -11.62
C CYS A 110 -2.05 -22.79 -10.23
N VAL A 111 -3.25 -22.74 -9.64
CA VAL A 111 -3.48 -22.10 -8.32
C VAL A 111 -2.56 -22.65 -7.24
N ASP A 112 -2.40 -23.98 -7.19
CA ASP A 112 -1.52 -24.60 -6.20
C ASP A 112 -0.04 -24.32 -6.46
N GLN A 113 0.39 -24.25 -7.74
CA GLN A 113 1.75 -23.87 -8.11
C GLN A 113 2.09 -22.44 -7.71
N ILE A 114 1.18 -21.49 -7.98
CA ILE A 114 1.34 -20.08 -7.58
C ILE A 114 1.42 -19.99 -6.05
N ARG A 115 0.49 -20.64 -5.34
CA ARG A 115 0.47 -20.62 -3.88
C ARG A 115 1.75 -21.21 -3.28
N GLN A 116 2.20 -22.35 -3.78
CA GLN A 116 3.42 -22.99 -3.30
C GLN A 116 4.66 -22.14 -3.60
N GLY A 117 4.83 -21.71 -4.84
CA GLY A 117 5.99 -20.92 -5.26
C GLY A 117 6.09 -19.58 -4.52
N THR A 118 4.98 -18.83 -4.41
CA THR A 118 4.96 -17.55 -3.71
C THR A 118 5.18 -17.72 -2.21
N LYS A 119 4.54 -18.70 -1.56
CA LYS A 119 4.70 -18.96 -0.13
C LYS A 119 6.17 -19.22 0.22
N VAL A 120 6.78 -20.19 -0.44
CA VAL A 120 8.16 -20.59 -0.12
C VAL A 120 9.16 -19.46 -0.44
N ALA A 121 8.96 -18.71 -1.53
CA ALA A 121 9.81 -17.57 -1.87
C ALA A 121 9.74 -16.47 -0.82
N ILE A 122 8.54 -16.09 -0.39
CA ILE A 122 8.31 -15.04 0.60
C ILE A 122 8.89 -15.45 1.96
N GLU A 123 8.59 -16.66 2.44
CA GLU A 123 9.07 -17.17 3.72
C GLU A 123 10.60 -17.32 3.75
N ALA A 124 11.23 -17.72 2.64
CA ALA A 124 12.68 -17.80 2.52
C ALA A 124 13.39 -16.43 2.63
N THR A 125 12.66 -15.32 2.45
CA THR A 125 13.18 -13.95 2.63
C THR A 125 12.86 -13.36 4.00
N GLY A 126 12.37 -14.16 4.96
CA GLY A 126 12.05 -13.75 6.32
C GLY A 126 10.71 -12.99 6.44
N ASN A 127 9.90 -13.01 5.40
CA ASN A 127 8.56 -12.41 5.38
C ASN A 127 7.50 -13.49 5.57
N GLU A 128 6.23 -13.09 5.80
CA GLU A 128 5.09 -13.98 5.95
C GLU A 128 4.11 -13.81 4.79
N ALA A 129 3.77 -14.90 4.10
CA ALA A 129 2.81 -14.88 2.99
C ALA A 129 1.37 -14.91 3.49
N TYR A 130 0.57 -13.91 3.11
CA TYR A 130 -0.84 -13.80 3.44
C TYR A 130 -1.72 -13.97 2.21
N TYR A 131 -2.72 -14.82 2.31
CA TYR A 131 -3.72 -15.07 1.27
C TYR A 131 -5.10 -14.81 1.88
N VAL A 132 -5.93 -14.04 1.19
CA VAL A 132 -7.32 -13.85 1.63
C VAL A 132 -8.03 -15.19 1.64
N ALA A 133 -8.52 -15.61 2.81
CA ALA A 133 -9.41 -16.76 2.89
C ALA A 133 -10.78 -16.35 2.35
N LEU A 134 -11.25 -17.01 1.29
CA LEU A 134 -12.59 -16.82 0.74
C LEU A 134 -13.69 -17.40 1.64
N ASP A 135 -13.31 -18.09 2.71
CA ASP A 135 -14.21 -18.79 3.61
C ASP A 135 -14.79 -17.85 4.67
N ALA A 136 -16.07 -17.61 4.51
CA ALA A 136 -17.06 -17.30 5.52
C ALA A 136 -16.73 -16.18 6.52
N HIS A 137 -17.00 -14.93 6.14
CA HIS A 137 -17.31 -13.91 7.15
C HIS A 137 -18.45 -13.02 6.67
N ASN A 138 -19.34 -12.67 7.60
CA ASN A 138 -20.50 -11.79 7.42
C ASN A 138 -20.12 -10.31 7.16
N GLY A 139 -18.93 -10.05 6.58
CA GLY A 139 -18.44 -8.73 6.21
C GLY A 139 -18.19 -8.60 4.72
N ASN A 140 -18.08 -7.37 4.25
CA ASN A 140 -17.72 -7.09 2.86
C ASN A 140 -16.26 -7.53 2.61
N ILE A 141 -16.07 -8.59 1.86
CA ILE A 141 -14.75 -9.16 1.53
C ILE A 141 -13.84 -8.08 0.90
N SER A 142 -14.42 -7.17 0.11
CA SER A 142 -13.67 -6.10 -0.54
C SER A 142 -13.06 -5.12 0.47
N ASP A 143 -13.76 -4.78 1.55
CA ASP A 143 -13.23 -3.87 2.58
C ASP A 143 -12.07 -4.53 3.32
N LYS A 144 -12.18 -5.82 3.62
CA LYS A 144 -11.10 -6.60 4.23
C LYS A 144 -9.86 -6.66 3.33
N ILE A 145 -10.03 -6.92 2.05
CA ILE A 145 -8.91 -6.93 1.07
C ILE A 145 -8.19 -5.58 1.08
N VAL A 146 -8.94 -4.48 1.02
CA VAL A 146 -8.40 -3.12 1.05
C VAL A 146 -7.61 -2.86 2.34
N GLU A 147 -8.15 -3.29 3.50
CA GLU A 147 -7.49 -3.16 4.79
C GLU A 147 -6.17 -3.97 4.84
N GLU A 148 -6.19 -5.23 4.41
CA GLU A 148 -5.00 -6.08 4.41
C GLU A 148 -3.91 -5.57 3.45
N ILE A 149 -4.31 -5.02 2.28
CA ILE A 149 -3.37 -4.39 1.36
C ILE A 149 -2.74 -3.14 2.00
N ARG A 150 -3.51 -2.34 2.73
CA ARG A 150 -2.95 -1.20 3.48
C ARG A 150 -1.95 -1.62 4.53
N ASN A 151 -2.20 -2.74 5.20
CA ASN A 151 -1.39 -3.24 6.30
C ASN A 151 -0.20 -4.10 5.86
N CYS A 152 -0.14 -4.57 4.61
CA CYS A 152 0.96 -5.40 4.14
C CYS A 152 2.26 -4.60 3.94
N LYS A 153 3.39 -5.30 4.04
CA LYS A 153 4.71 -4.75 3.76
C LYS A 153 4.89 -4.43 2.27
N PHE A 154 4.52 -5.37 1.43
CA PHE A 154 4.44 -5.24 -0.03
C PHE A 154 3.43 -6.25 -0.58
N LEU A 155 3.11 -6.15 -1.85
CA LEU A 155 2.16 -7.02 -2.51
C LEU A 155 2.85 -7.84 -3.62
N VAL A 156 2.53 -9.13 -3.70
CA VAL A 156 2.86 -9.97 -4.85
C VAL A 156 1.58 -10.23 -5.63
N ALA A 157 1.54 -9.84 -6.91
CA ALA A 157 0.37 -9.99 -7.77
C ALA A 157 0.68 -10.97 -8.92
N ASP A 158 -0.05 -12.09 -8.99
CA ASP A 158 0.07 -13.03 -10.09
C ASP A 158 -1.05 -12.85 -11.11
N PHE A 159 -0.66 -12.43 -12.31
CA PHE A 159 -1.56 -12.07 -13.41
C PHE A 159 -1.91 -13.25 -14.33
N THR A 160 -1.52 -14.46 -13.99
CA THR A 160 -1.92 -15.64 -14.76
C THR A 160 -3.43 -15.73 -14.86
N TYR A 161 -3.95 -15.99 -16.05
CA TYR A 161 -5.37 -15.97 -16.43
C TYR A 161 -6.06 -14.60 -16.40
N GLN A 162 -5.32 -13.52 -16.32
CA GLN A 162 -5.84 -12.16 -16.42
C GLN A 162 -7.00 -11.88 -15.45
N ASN A 163 -6.90 -12.38 -14.21
CA ASN A 163 -7.92 -12.21 -13.19
C ASN A 163 -8.12 -10.72 -12.86
N THR A 164 -9.32 -10.20 -13.09
CA THR A 164 -9.65 -8.77 -12.90
C THR A 164 -9.51 -8.31 -11.45
N GLY A 165 -9.73 -9.20 -10.46
CA GLY A 165 -9.51 -8.91 -9.06
C GLY A 165 -8.03 -8.60 -8.76
N VAL A 166 -7.11 -9.34 -9.38
CA VAL A 166 -5.67 -9.10 -9.25
C VAL A 166 -5.28 -7.73 -9.81
N TYR A 167 -5.85 -7.34 -10.96
CA TYR A 167 -5.63 -5.99 -11.52
C TYR A 167 -6.09 -4.89 -10.58
N TYR A 168 -7.29 -5.06 -9.99
CA TYR A 168 -7.84 -4.11 -9.02
C TYR A 168 -6.95 -3.99 -7.78
N GLU A 169 -6.58 -5.11 -7.17
CA GLU A 169 -5.77 -5.16 -5.95
C GLU A 169 -4.36 -4.59 -6.17
N ALA A 170 -3.70 -4.98 -7.27
CA ALA A 170 -2.39 -4.46 -7.65
C ALA A 170 -2.43 -2.95 -7.96
N GLY A 171 -3.48 -2.50 -8.67
CA GLY A 171 -3.70 -1.09 -8.99
C GLY A 171 -3.92 -0.27 -7.73
N TYR A 172 -4.76 -0.76 -6.81
CA TYR A 172 -5.00 -0.13 -5.52
C TYR A 172 -3.72 -0.04 -4.69
N ALA A 173 -2.98 -1.16 -4.53
CA ALA A 173 -1.72 -1.19 -3.80
C ALA A 173 -0.72 -0.16 -4.34
N LYS A 174 -0.56 -0.11 -5.67
CA LYS A 174 0.31 0.88 -6.32
C LYS A 174 -0.17 2.32 -6.10
N GLY A 175 -1.48 2.55 -6.17
CA GLY A 175 -2.10 3.87 -5.95
C GLY A 175 -1.86 4.44 -4.55
N ILE A 176 -1.75 3.57 -3.54
CA ILE A 176 -1.42 3.97 -2.15
C ILE A 176 0.09 3.87 -1.83
N GLY A 177 0.97 3.78 -2.84
CA GLY A 177 2.42 3.79 -2.67
C GLY A 177 3.04 2.45 -2.22
N LYS A 178 2.29 1.34 -2.21
CA LYS A 178 2.86 0.03 -1.89
C LYS A 178 3.73 -0.49 -3.03
N THR A 179 4.82 -1.15 -2.68
CA THR A 179 5.59 -1.91 -3.67
C THR A 179 4.80 -3.11 -4.13
N VAL A 180 4.69 -3.29 -5.45
CA VAL A 180 4.02 -4.44 -6.06
C VAL A 180 5.04 -5.21 -6.91
N ILE A 181 5.20 -6.50 -6.63
CA ILE A 181 5.96 -7.42 -7.46
C ILE A 181 4.97 -8.16 -8.37
N TYR A 182 5.16 -8.01 -9.68
CA TYR A 182 4.30 -8.58 -10.72
C TYR A 182 4.84 -9.94 -11.14
N THR A 183 3.99 -10.95 -11.13
CA THR A 183 4.34 -12.31 -11.60
C THR A 183 3.32 -12.77 -12.64
N CYS A 184 3.73 -13.65 -13.55
CA CYS A 184 2.84 -14.28 -14.51
C CYS A 184 3.47 -15.53 -15.07
N ARG A 185 2.66 -16.57 -15.33
CA ARG A 185 3.12 -17.78 -16.01
C ARG A 185 3.50 -17.46 -17.45
N GLN A 186 4.56 -18.09 -17.93
CA GLN A 186 5.19 -17.76 -19.22
C GLN A 186 4.24 -17.92 -20.40
N ASP A 187 3.45 -18.97 -20.41
CA ASP A 187 2.50 -19.27 -21.50
C ASP A 187 1.33 -18.28 -21.55
N ASP A 188 0.99 -17.63 -20.43
CA ASP A 188 -0.08 -16.64 -20.35
C ASP A 188 0.42 -15.18 -20.38
N PHE A 189 1.72 -14.95 -20.32
CA PHE A 189 2.30 -13.62 -20.32
C PHE A 189 1.98 -12.81 -21.59
N VAL A 190 1.75 -13.49 -22.71
CA VAL A 190 1.32 -12.84 -23.97
C VAL A 190 -0.01 -12.12 -23.82
N ASN A 191 -0.89 -12.58 -22.94
CA ASN A 191 -2.23 -12.08 -22.69
C ASN A 191 -2.26 -10.92 -21.67
N VAL A 192 -1.16 -10.64 -20.96
CA VAL A 192 -1.08 -9.54 -20.01
C VAL A 192 -1.43 -8.21 -20.70
N HIS A 193 -2.28 -7.42 -20.06
CA HIS A 193 -2.76 -6.15 -20.60
C HIS A 193 -1.58 -5.20 -20.92
N PHE A 194 -1.65 -4.53 -22.07
CA PHE A 194 -0.54 -3.71 -22.59
C PHE A 194 -0.11 -2.59 -21.63
N ASP A 195 -1.04 -2.01 -20.84
CA ASP A 195 -0.75 -0.93 -19.91
C ASP A 195 0.24 -1.33 -18.82
N ILE A 196 0.22 -2.59 -18.37
CA ILE A 196 1.14 -3.09 -17.35
C ILE A 196 2.28 -3.92 -17.93
N LYS A 197 2.25 -4.26 -19.22
CA LYS A 197 3.26 -5.12 -19.88
C LYS A 197 4.66 -4.48 -19.92
N GLN A 198 4.74 -3.17 -19.78
CA GLN A 198 6.01 -2.43 -19.67
C GLN A 198 6.62 -2.46 -18.26
N ILE A 199 5.88 -2.96 -17.26
CA ILE A 199 6.40 -3.15 -15.90
C ILE A 199 7.28 -4.40 -15.89
N GLN A 200 8.26 -4.45 -15.01
CA GLN A 200 9.09 -5.64 -14.83
C GLN A 200 8.26 -6.76 -14.19
N PHE A 201 8.13 -7.88 -14.88
CA PHE A 201 7.49 -9.09 -14.40
C PHE A 201 8.51 -10.17 -14.03
N VAL A 202 8.19 -10.94 -13.00
CA VAL A 202 8.75 -12.25 -12.75
C VAL A 202 7.96 -13.26 -13.59
N VAL A 203 8.46 -13.60 -14.77
CA VAL A 203 7.83 -14.58 -15.65
C VAL A 203 8.34 -15.98 -15.29
N TRP A 204 7.42 -16.90 -14.97
CA TRP A 204 7.73 -18.22 -14.41
C TRP A 204 7.13 -19.37 -15.23
N THR A 205 7.72 -20.56 -15.13
CA THR A 205 7.30 -21.78 -15.84
C THR A 205 6.63 -22.81 -14.94
N ASP A 206 7.10 -22.94 -13.72
CA ASP A 206 6.61 -23.88 -12.71
C ASP A 206 6.82 -23.30 -11.29
N ALA A 207 6.37 -24.02 -10.27
CA ALA A 207 6.44 -23.55 -8.88
C ALA A 207 7.88 -23.32 -8.37
N GLU A 208 8.85 -24.14 -8.80
CA GLU A 208 10.25 -23.97 -8.37
C GLU A 208 10.93 -22.80 -9.08
N ASP A 209 10.61 -22.57 -10.35
CA ASP A 209 11.09 -21.38 -11.08
C ASP A 209 10.48 -20.10 -10.51
N LEU A 210 9.16 -20.11 -10.20
CA LEU A 210 8.51 -18.99 -9.50
C LEU A 210 9.19 -18.69 -8.16
N LYS A 211 9.37 -19.71 -7.33
CA LYS A 211 10.03 -19.58 -6.03
C LYS A 211 11.40 -18.92 -6.17
N ARG A 212 12.26 -19.46 -7.03
CA ARG A 212 13.62 -18.98 -7.23
C ARG A 212 13.64 -17.51 -7.70
N LYS A 213 12.91 -17.21 -8.77
CA LYS A 213 12.89 -15.88 -9.38
C LYS A 213 12.24 -14.82 -8.46
N LEU A 214 11.15 -15.19 -7.77
CA LEU A 214 10.48 -14.30 -6.84
C LEU A 214 11.36 -14.01 -5.62
N GLN A 215 12.02 -15.01 -5.06
CA GLN A 215 12.97 -14.83 -3.97
C GLN A 215 14.11 -13.86 -4.38
N GLU A 216 14.70 -14.06 -5.55
CA GLU A 216 15.72 -13.17 -6.11
C GLU A 216 15.20 -11.74 -6.27
N GLN A 217 13.96 -11.58 -6.76
CA GLN A 217 13.34 -10.26 -6.93
C GLN A 217 13.07 -9.57 -5.60
N ILE A 218 12.58 -10.28 -4.59
CA ILE A 218 12.35 -9.73 -3.23
C ILE A 218 13.67 -9.23 -2.63
N ILE A 219 14.74 -10.04 -2.72
CA ILE A 219 16.07 -9.66 -2.22
C ILE A 219 16.63 -8.44 -2.97
N ARG A 220 16.54 -8.46 -4.30
CA ARG A 220 17.02 -7.35 -5.17
C ARG A 220 16.30 -6.04 -4.89
N SER A 221 15.02 -6.11 -4.53
CA SER A 221 14.21 -4.94 -4.18
C SER A 221 14.41 -4.46 -2.74
N GLY A 222 15.30 -5.08 -1.96
CA GLY A 222 15.55 -4.72 -0.57
C GLY A 222 14.39 -5.05 0.39
N LEU A 223 13.45 -5.90 -0.05
CA LEU A 223 12.25 -6.24 0.70
C LEU A 223 12.43 -7.48 1.62
N GLY A 224 13.55 -8.17 1.51
CA GLY A 224 13.91 -9.26 2.44
C GLY A 224 14.17 -8.72 3.84
N VAL A 225 13.85 -9.51 4.87
CA VAL A 225 14.28 -9.24 6.24
C VAL A 225 15.73 -9.69 6.33
N GLY A 226 16.66 -8.77 6.60
CA GLY A 226 18.06 -9.12 6.77
C GLY A 226 18.19 -10.20 7.87
N ARG A 227 18.90 -11.27 7.56
CA ARG A 227 19.38 -12.15 8.63
C ARG A 227 20.42 -11.34 9.41
N ALA A 228 20.08 -11.01 10.65
CA ALA A 228 21.03 -10.46 11.60
C ALA A 228 22.21 -11.43 11.82
#